data_c6a9d2946a400bd8f5c46a1e0b1544ac
#
_entry.id   c6a9d2946a400bd8f5c46a1e0b1544ac
#
_cell.length_a   1.000
_cell.length_b   1.000
_cell.length_c   1.000
_cell.angle_alpha   90.00
_cell.angle_beta   90.00
_cell.angle_gamma   90.00
#
_symmetry.space_group_name_H-M   'P 1'
#
loop_
_entity.id
_entity.type
_entity.pdbx_description
1 polymer ?
#
loop_
_entity_poly.entity_id
_entity_poly.type
_entity_poly.pdbx_seq_one_letter_code
_entity_poly.pdbx_strand_id
1 'polypeptide(L)'
;MKYYLAPMEGLTTYNFRTNWNRCYGGMDKYFTPFISNRHMNSRERNDVLPEHNVGMYTVPQILTNKVEDFLSLAEQLAGYGYHEVRQYGYDKVNLNLGCPSGTVVARNRGAGFLGTPRELEDFLDEIFEKCPLEISIKTRIGMDYMDEWAPLLKIYQKFPMKELIIHPRLQKEGYKGTPHLEAFAEA
;
A
#
# COMPACT_ATOMS: atom_id res chain seq x y z
N MET A 1 2.57 -21.57 -2.03
CA MET A 1 3.20 -20.27 -1.85
C MET A 1 2.44 -19.27 -2.71
N LYS A 2 2.18 -18.06 -2.23
CA LYS A 2 1.51 -17.00 -3.00
C LYS A 2 2.54 -15.99 -3.49
N TYR A 3 2.36 -15.50 -4.71
CA TYR A 3 3.25 -14.52 -5.34
C TYR A 3 2.50 -13.22 -5.63
N TYR A 4 3.06 -12.10 -5.17
CA TYR A 4 2.49 -10.77 -5.37
C TYR A 4 3.43 -9.90 -6.16
N LEU A 5 2.90 -9.20 -7.16
CA LEU A 5 3.64 -8.16 -7.87
C LEU A 5 3.62 -6.88 -7.03
N ALA A 6 4.74 -6.56 -6.40
CA ALA A 6 4.87 -5.41 -5.53
C ALA A 6 4.70 -4.08 -6.29
N PRO A 7 4.13 -3.04 -5.66
CA PRO A 7 3.99 -1.72 -6.28
C PRO A 7 5.35 -1.05 -6.45
N MET A 8 5.59 -0.50 -7.65
CA MET A 8 6.76 0.32 -7.96
C MET A 8 6.35 1.52 -8.79
N GLU A 9 6.57 2.71 -8.24
CA GLU A 9 6.27 3.98 -8.91
C GLU A 9 6.98 4.07 -10.26
N GLY A 10 6.23 4.47 -11.29
CA GLY A 10 6.74 4.60 -12.66
C GLY A 10 6.97 3.28 -13.41
N LEU A 11 6.95 2.13 -12.75
CA LEU A 11 7.20 0.83 -13.36
C LEU A 11 5.93 -0.03 -13.45
N THR A 12 5.29 -0.34 -12.33
CA THR A 12 4.16 -1.27 -12.29
C THR A 12 2.82 -0.63 -12.67
N THR A 13 2.85 0.21 -13.72
CA THR A 13 1.66 0.78 -14.33
C THR A 13 0.75 -0.31 -14.91
N TYR A 14 -0.49 0.03 -15.27
CA TYR A 14 -1.41 -0.95 -15.85
C TYR A 14 -0.82 -1.65 -17.09
N ASN A 15 -0.11 -0.92 -17.94
CA ASN A 15 0.55 -1.51 -19.12
C ASN A 15 1.55 -2.60 -18.74
N PHE A 16 2.36 -2.36 -17.72
CA PHE A 16 3.31 -3.37 -17.22
C PHE A 16 2.56 -4.58 -16.65
N ARG A 17 1.59 -4.35 -15.76
CA ARG A 17 0.83 -5.43 -15.12
C ARG A 17 0.08 -6.30 -16.13
N THR A 18 -0.60 -5.66 -17.07
CA THR A 18 -1.34 -6.36 -18.14
C THR A 18 -0.42 -7.21 -19.01
N ASN A 19 0.71 -6.65 -19.43
CA ASN A 19 1.68 -7.39 -20.24
C ASN A 19 2.35 -8.52 -19.44
N TRP A 20 2.68 -8.28 -18.16
CA TRP A 20 3.20 -9.31 -17.27
C TRP A 20 2.21 -10.47 -17.14
N ASN A 21 0.96 -10.16 -16.83
CA ASN A 21 -0.09 -11.17 -16.68
C ASN A 21 -0.30 -11.98 -17.97
N ARG A 22 -0.28 -11.31 -19.11
CA ARG A 22 -0.42 -11.96 -20.42
C ARG A 22 0.75 -12.88 -20.78
N CYS A 23 1.99 -12.45 -20.50
CA CYS A 23 3.19 -13.16 -20.94
C CYS A 23 3.65 -14.24 -19.96
N TYR A 24 3.50 -13.99 -18.67
CA TYR A 24 4.02 -14.87 -17.63
C TYR A 24 2.94 -15.46 -16.74
N GLY A 25 1.91 -14.68 -16.42
CA GLY A 25 0.86 -15.09 -15.46
C GLY A 25 1.42 -15.35 -14.06
N GLY A 26 0.70 -16.18 -13.29
CA GLY A 26 1.22 -16.78 -12.05
C GLY A 26 1.30 -15.86 -10.81
N MET A 27 0.84 -14.62 -10.90
CA MET A 27 0.70 -13.76 -9.73
C MET A 27 -0.68 -13.91 -9.10
N ASP A 28 -0.70 -14.16 -7.78
CA ASP A 28 -1.95 -14.22 -7.01
C ASP A 28 -2.53 -12.83 -6.75
N LYS A 29 -1.68 -11.78 -6.78
CA LYS A 29 -2.10 -10.41 -6.52
C LYS A 29 -1.17 -9.40 -7.22
N TYR A 30 -1.77 -8.33 -7.70
CA TYR A 30 -1.08 -7.18 -8.28
C TYR A 30 -1.36 -5.93 -7.45
N PHE A 31 -0.40 -5.03 -7.33
CA PHE A 31 -0.59 -3.71 -6.73
C PHE A 31 -0.37 -2.62 -7.76
N THR A 32 -1.20 -1.57 -7.71
CA THR A 32 -0.96 -0.39 -8.53
C THR A 32 0.25 0.40 -8.02
N PRO A 33 0.89 1.25 -8.84
CA PRO A 33 1.67 2.35 -8.30
C PRO A 33 0.83 3.13 -7.30
N PHE A 34 1.47 3.79 -6.34
CA PHE A 34 0.70 4.49 -5.31
C PHE A 34 -0.04 5.73 -5.87
N ILE A 35 -1.23 5.94 -5.35
CA ILE A 35 -2.04 7.13 -5.56
C ILE A 35 -1.73 8.09 -4.41
N SER A 36 -1.34 9.32 -4.72
CA SER A 36 -0.89 10.28 -3.71
C SER A 36 -1.68 11.59 -3.68
N ASN A 37 -2.57 11.79 -4.63
CA ASN A 37 -3.40 12.98 -4.74
C ASN A 37 -4.83 12.67 -4.34
N ARG A 38 -5.45 13.53 -3.54
CA ARG A 38 -6.86 13.41 -3.13
C ARG A 38 -7.82 13.20 -4.31
N HIS A 39 -7.50 13.82 -5.45
CA HIS A 39 -8.17 13.59 -6.73
C HIS A 39 -7.17 12.95 -7.68
N MET A 40 -7.47 11.74 -8.11
CA MET A 40 -6.61 11.00 -9.03
C MET A 40 -6.38 11.78 -10.32
N ASN A 41 -5.12 11.95 -10.69
CA ASN A 41 -4.75 12.44 -12.01
C ASN A 41 -5.02 11.38 -13.09
N SER A 42 -4.87 11.74 -14.38
CA SER A 42 -5.18 10.83 -15.50
C SER A 42 -4.35 9.53 -15.46
N ARG A 43 -3.09 9.58 -15.01
CA ARG A 43 -2.23 8.40 -14.90
C ARG A 43 -2.70 7.48 -13.77
N GLU A 44 -2.90 8.03 -12.57
CA GLU A 44 -3.40 7.27 -11.41
C GLU A 44 -4.77 6.64 -11.71
N ARG A 45 -5.64 7.38 -12.40
CA ARG A 45 -6.94 6.86 -12.84
C ARG A 45 -6.81 5.70 -13.81
N ASN A 46 -5.95 5.81 -14.83
CA ASN A 46 -5.71 4.71 -15.77
C ASN A 46 -5.18 3.44 -15.10
N ASP A 47 -4.40 3.58 -14.04
CA ASP A 47 -3.88 2.43 -13.30
C ASP A 47 -4.95 1.65 -12.53
N VAL A 48 -6.09 2.28 -12.23
CA VAL A 48 -7.17 1.66 -11.45
C VAL A 48 -8.45 1.39 -12.24
N LEU A 49 -8.53 1.79 -13.51
CA LEU A 49 -9.71 1.50 -14.34
C LEU A 49 -9.93 -0.03 -14.43
N PRO A 50 -11.17 -0.51 -14.24
CA PRO A 50 -11.49 -1.94 -14.30
C PRO A 50 -11.05 -2.59 -15.61
N GLU A 51 -11.27 -1.94 -16.75
CA GLU A 51 -10.89 -2.43 -18.08
C GLU A 51 -9.39 -2.61 -18.26
N HIS A 52 -8.56 -1.91 -17.48
CA HIS A 52 -7.10 -2.06 -17.48
C HIS A 52 -6.61 -3.15 -16.53
N ASN A 53 -7.51 -3.75 -15.73
CA ASN A 53 -7.18 -4.74 -14.72
C ASN A 53 -7.93 -6.08 -14.90
N VAL A 54 -8.50 -6.30 -16.09
CA VAL A 54 -9.25 -7.52 -16.40
C VAL A 54 -8.38 -8.78 -16.24
N GLY A 55 -8.91 -9.76 -15.52
CA GLY A 55 -8.21 -11.03 -15.27
C GLY A 55 -7.08 -10.96 -14.25
N MET A 56 -6.95 -9.85 -13.55
CA MET A 56 -5.96 -9.65 -12.48
C MET A 56 -6.67 -9.33 -11.16
N TYR A 57 -6.23 -9.94 -10.07
CA TYR A 57 -6.62 -9.47 -8.73
C TYR A 57 -5.73 -8.30 -8.34
N THR A 58 -6.20 -7.09 -8.63
CA THR A 58 -5.45 -5.86 -8.42
C THR A 58 -5.94 -5.13 -7.18
N VAL A 59 -5.02 -4.68 -6.33
CA VAL A 59 -5.27 -3.87 -5.14
C VAL A 59 -4.64 -2.49 -5.33
N PRO A 60 -5.45 -1.41 -5.32
CA PRO A 60 -4.92 -0.05 -5.37
C PRO A 60 -4.10 0.28 -4.13
N GLN A 61 -2.97 0.97 -4.31
CA GLN A 61 -2.16 1.45 -3.20
C GLN A 61 -2.30 2.96 -3.02
N ILE A 62 -2.49 3.39 -1.77
CA ILE A 62 -2.61 4.82 -1.38
C ILE A 62 -1.39 5.23 -0.59
N LEU A 63 -0.85 6.43 -0.88
CA LEU A 63 0.27 7.06 -0.19
C LEU A 63 -0.15 8.41 0.38
N THR A 64 -0.53 8.44 1.63
CA THR A 64 -0.88 9.67 2.35
C THR A 64 -0.64 9.52 3.84
N ASN A 65 -0.59 10.63 4.56
CA ASN A 65 -0.61 10.75 6.01
C ASN A 65 -1.81 11.62 6.49
N LYS A 66 -2.82 11.81 5.62
CA LYS A 66 -4.02 12.57 5.92
C LYS A 66 -5.24 11.68 5.80
N VAL A 67 -6.03 11.63 6.85
CA VAL A 67 -7.24 10.80 6.93
C VAL A 67 -8.23 11.15 5.81
N GLU A 68 -8.49 12.44 5.60
CA GLU A 68 -9.44 12.90 4.59
C GLU A 68 -9.04 12.51 3.17
N ASP A 69 -7.73 12.55 2.87
CA ASP A 69 -7.21 12.15 1.56
C ASP A 69 -7.36 10.64 1.37
N PHE A 70 -7.08 9.84 2.42
CA PHE A 70 -7.22 8.39 2.38
C PHE A 70 -8.67 7.98 2.17
N LEU A 71 -9.59 8.51 2.97
CA LEU A 71 -11.01 8.17 2.91
C LEU A 71 -11.64 8.60 1.57
N SER A 72 -11.32 9.81 1.10
CA SER A 72 -11.79 10.28 -0.20
C SER A 72 -11.32 9.40 -1.35
N LEU A 73 -10.07 8.93 -1.32
CA LEU A 73 -9.55 7.98 -2.32
C LEU A 73 -10.21 6.62 -2.20
N ALA A 74 -10.42 6.11 -0.99
CA ALA A 74 -11.08 4.83 -0.76
C ALA A 74 -12.52 4.85 -1.30
N GLU A 75 -13.27 5.93 -1.08
CA GLU A 75 -14.62 6.13 -1.63
C GLU A 75 -14.60 6.13 -3.16
N GLN A 76 -13.68 6.88 -3.79
CA GLN A 76 -13.53 6.90 -5.24
C GLN A 76 -13.22 5.50 -5.79
N LEU A 77 -12.34 4.74 -5.14
CA LEU A 77 -11.95 3.39 -5.54
C LEU A 77 -13.09 2.38 -5.36
N ALA A 78 -13.87 2.49 -4.30
CA ALA A 78 -15.10 1.71 -4.11
C ALA A 78 -16.11 1.96 -5.25
N GLY A 79 -16.18 3.18 -5.75
CA GLY A 79 -17.06 3.59 -6.86
C GLY A 79 -16.66 3.05 -8.22
N TYR A 80 -15.43 2.61 -8.43
CA TYR A 80 -15.01 2.00 -9.69
C TYR A 80 -15.56 0.58 -9.90
N GLY A 81 -16.19 0.05 -8.91
CA GLY A 81 -16.88 -1.21 -9.05
C GLY A 81 -18.36 -1.03 -9.06
N TYR A 82 -18.88 -0.50 -10.11
CA TYR A 82 -20.24 -0.13 -10.15
C TYR A 82 -21.26 -1.17 -9.74
N HIS A 83 -22.33 -0.70 -9.14
CA HIS A 83 -23.51 -1.37 -8.62
C HIS A 83 -24.09 -2.50 -9.48
N GLU A 84 -23.79 -2.55 -10.76
CA GLU A 84 -24.30 -3.57 -11.67
C GLU A 84 -23.39 -4.79 -11.81
N VAL A 85 -22.09 -4.68 -11.48
CA VAL A 85 -21.14 -5.80 -11.63
C VAL A 85 -20.09 -5.76 -10.53
N ARG A 86 -20.36 -6.38 -9.40
CA ARG A 86 -19.43 -6.53 -8.26
C ARG A 86 -18.03 -7.03 -8.61
N GLN A 87 -17.86 -7.65 -9.77
CA GLN A 87 -16.56 -8.18 -10.21
C GLN A 87 -15.52 -7.12 -10.58
N TYR A 88 -15.88 -5.84 -10.68
CA TYR A 88 -14.99 -4.75 -11.04
C TYR A 88 -14.77 -3.74 -9.91
N GLY A 89 -15.45 -3.91 -8.76
CA GLY A 89 -15.27 -3.06 -7.58
C GLY A 89 -14.05 -3.44 -6.79
N TYR A 90 -13.33 -2.44 -6.36
CA TYR A 90 -12.29 -2.68 -5.37
C TYR A 90 -12.97 -2.87 -4.01
N ASP A 91 -12.70 -4.03 -3.42
CA ASP A 91 -13.10 -4.36 -2.05
C ASP A 91 -11.98 -4.09 -1.04
N LYS A 92 -10.78 -3.79 -1.53
CA LYS A 92 -9.57 -3.60 -0.75
C LYS A 92 -8.71 -2.46 -1.24
N VAL A 93 -8.00 -1.84 -0.30
CA VAL A 93 -6.91 -0.89 -0.56
C VAL A 93 -5.68 -1.26 0.24
N ASN A 94 -4.53 -0.78 -0.22
CA ASN A 94 -3.26 -0.95 0.47
C ASN A 94 -2.68 0.40 0.86
N LEU A 95 -2.32 0.57 2.13
CA LEU A 95 -1.62 1.75 2.62
C LEU A 95 -0.10 1.58 2.43
N ASN A 96 0.54 2.58 1.82
CA ASN A 96 2.00 2.61 1.67
C ASN A 96 2.67 3.29 2.87
N LEU A 97 3.35 2.49 3.68
CA LEU A 97 4.24 2.91 4.78
C LEU A 97 5.70 2.49 4.53
N GLY A 98 6.07 2.25 3.27
CA GLY A 98 7.39 1.70 2.95
C GLY A 98 8.20 2.44 1.89
N CYS A 99 7.64 3.43 1.20
CA CYS A 99 8.36 4.19 0.18
C CYS A 99 9.50 5.00 0.82
N PRO A 100 10.79 4.73 0.45
CA PRO A 100 11.92 5.38 1.07
C PRO A 100 12.37 6.66 0.34
N SER A 101 11.65 7.09 -0.70
CA SER A 101 12.00 8.25 -1.51
C SER A 101 12.10 9.52 -0.64
N GLY A 102 13.20 10.28 -0.78
CA GLY A 102 13.42 11.48 -0.01
C GLY A 102 12.30 12.51 -0.12
N THR A 103 11.67 12.66 -1.29
CA THR A 103 10.54 13.57 -1.49
C THR A 103 9.26 13.10 -0.78
N VAL A 104 9.11 11.82 -0.57
CA VAL A 104 7.99 11.22 0.17
C VAL A 104 8.23 11.34 1.67
N VAL A 105 9.42 10.93 2.11
CA VAL A 105 9.85 10.97 3.53
C VAL A 105 9.84 12.41 4.08
N ALA A 106 10.34 13.38 3.33
CA ALA A 106 10.33 14.79 3.73
C ALA A 106 8.92 15.39 3.96
N ARG A 107 7.88 14.69 3.48
CA ARG A 107 6.47 15.04 3.71
C ARG A 107 5.79 14.17 4.77
N ASN A 108 6.55 13.47 5.57
CA ASN A 108 6.09 12.49 6.57
C ASN A 108 5.14 11.44 5.97
N ARG A 109 5.43 10.95 4.74
CA ARG A 109 4.63 9.94 4.03
C ARG A 109 5.46 8.67 3.76
N GLY A 110 4.81 7.59 3.39
CA GLY A 110 5.49 6.33 3.13
C GLY A 110 6.30 5.88 4.34
N ALA A 111 7.58 5.53 4.15
CA ALA A 111 8.45 5.16 5.27
C ALA A 111 8.64 6.31 6.27
N GLY A 112 8.56 7.58 5.83
CA GLY A 112 8.69 8.74 6.72
C GLY A 112 7.65 8.77 7.85
N PHE A 113 6.46 8.23 7.62
CA PHE A 113 5.41 8.20 8.63
C PHE A 113 5.73 7.25 9.80
N LEU A 114 6.66 6.31 9.61
CA LEU A 114 7.14 5.43 10.69
C LEU A 114 7.91 6.19 11.78
N GLY A 115 8.45 7.37 11.44
CA GLY A 115 9.16 8.24 12.39
C GLY A 115 8.25 8.98 13.38
N THR A 116 6.93 8.94 13.18
CA THR A 116 5.93 9.57 14.06
C THR A 116 4.87 8.56 14.53
N PRO A 117 5.24 7.57 15.37
CA PRO A 117 4.36 6.44 15.70
C PRO A 117 3.01 6.82 16.32
N ARG A 118 2.95 7.91 17.10
CA ARG A 118 1.67 8.38 17.68
C ARG A 118 0.73 8.92 16.61
N GLU A 119 1.24 9.78 15.72
CA GLU A 119 0.44 10.30 14.59
C GLU A 119 0.01 9.17 13.65
N LEU A 120 0.87 8.16 13.46
CA LEU A 120 0.54 6.98 12.68
C LEU A 120 -0.59 6.19 13.34
N GLU A 121 -0.56 5.98 14.64
CA GLU A 121 -1.60 5.28 15.38
C GLU A 121 -2.94 6.01 15.29
N ASP A 122 -2.96 7.31 15.56
CA ASP A 122 -4.16 8.15 15.45
C ASP A 122 -4.75 8.11 14.02
N PHE A 123 -3.89 8.17 13.01
CA PHE A 123 -4.29 8.05 11.61
C PHE A 123 -4.91 6.67 11.30
N LEU A 124 -4.30 5.60 11.80
CA LEU A 124 -4.81 4.23 11.61
C LEU A 124 -6.15 4.04 12.32
N ASP A 125 -6.32 4.54 13.55
CA ASP A 125 -7.59 4.50 14.28
C ASP A 125 -8.73 5.07 13.41
N GLU A 126 -8.53 6.24 12.84
CA GLU A 126 -9.58 6.88 12.03
C GLU A 126 -9.86 6.18 10.70
N ILE A 127 -8.83 5.74 9.99
CA ILE A 127 -9.07 5.09 8.69
C ILE A 127 -9.67 3.69 8.84
N PHE A 128 -9.29 2.93 9.88
CA PHE A 128 -9.89 1.62 10.12
C PHE A 128 -11.34 1.71 10.63
N GLU A 129 -11.70 2.78 11.32
CA GLU A 129 -13.08 3.03 11.74
C GLU A 129 -13.99 3.43 10.56
N LYS A 130 -13.49 4.26 9.63
CA LYS A 130 -14.33 4.97 8.64
C LYS A 130 -14.22 4.45 7.21
N CYS A 131 -13.18 3.70 6.88
CA CYS A 131 -12.95 3.25 5.51
C CYS A 131 -13.99 2.22 5.06
N PRO A 132 -14.63 2.39 3.88
CA PRO A 132 -15.60 1.43 3.37
C PRO A 132 -14.97 0.17 2.79
N LEU A 133 -13.65 0.14 2.62
CA LEU A 133 -12.89 -0.95 2.02
C LEU A 133 -12.01 -1.67 3.05
N GLU A 134 -11.70 -2.93 2.80
CA GLU A 134 -10.72 -3.67 3.60
C GLU A 134 -9.32 -3.07 3.40
N ILE A 135 -8.62 -2.81 4.51
CA ILE A 135 -7.29 -2.21 4.49
C ILE A 135 -6.22 -3.29 4.68
N SER A 136 -5.20 -3.24 3.83
CA SER A 136 -3.91 -3.89 4.02
C SER A 136 -2.81 -2.84 4.10
N ILE A 137 -1.69 -3.19 4.72
CA ILE A 137 -0.56 -2.26 4.88
C ILE A 137 0.70 -2.86 4.25
N LYS A 138 1.46 -2.04 3.51
CA LYS A 138 2.82 -2.38 3.09
C LYS A 138 3.81 -1.45 3.77
N THR A 139 4.67 -2.01 4.62
CA THR A 139 5.56 -1.27 5.50
C THR A 139 7.03 -1.66 5.36
N ARG A 140 7.90 -0.83 5.93
CA ARG A 140 9.25 -1.18 6.38
C ARG A 140 9.25 -1.37 7.90
N ILE A 141 10.41 -1.75 8.45
CA ILE A 141 10.56 -2.09 9.88
C ILE A 141 10.99 -0.91 10.76
N GLY A 142 11.11 0.28 10.20
CA GLY A 142 11.49 1.51 10.89
C GLY A 142 12.24 2.47 9.97
N MET A 143 12.73 3.56 10.56
CA MET A 143 13.49 4.62 9.89
C MET A 143 14.99 4.35 9.99
N ASP A 144 15.53 4.36 11.20
CA ASP A 144 16.96 4.40 11.47
C ASP A 144 17.46 3.23 12.32
N TYR A 145 16.64 2.65 13.20
CA TYR A 145 17.05 1.67 14.17
C TYR A 145 16.13 0.45 14.23
N MET A 146 16.69 -0.72 14.49
CA MET A 146 15.96 -1.99 14.55
C MET A 146 14.97 -2.05 15.73
N ASP A 147 15.24 -1.36 16.81
CA ASP A 147 14.36 -1.28 17.99
C ASP A 147 13.05 -0.51 17.74
N GLU A 148 12.96 0.21 16.62
CA GLU A 148 11.72 0.85 16.18
C GLU A 148 10.64 -0.18 15.74
N TRP A 149 11.06 -1.40 15.36
CA TRP A 149 10.14 -2.40 14.82
C TRP A 149 9.11 -2.90 15.85
N ALA A 150 9.55 -3.26 17.02
CA ALA A 150 8.66 -3.83 18.02
C ALA A 150 7.52 -2.87 18.46
N PRO A 151 7.77 -1.54 18.67
CA PRO A 151 6.70 -0.55 18.86
C PRO A 151 5.75 -0.44 17.68
N LEU A 152 6.25 -0.41 16.45
CA LEU A 152 5.42 -0.34 15.24
C LEU A 152 4.53 -1.58 15.09
N LEU A 153 5.08 -2.76 15.33
CA LEU A 153 4.34 -4.01 15.28
C LEU A 153 3.19 -4.03 16.29
N LYS A 154 3.42 -3.51 17.51
CA LYS A 154 2.36 -3.36 18.52
C LYS A 154 1.23 -2.42 18.07
N ILE A 155 1.55 -1.38 17.31
CA ILE A 155 0.53 -0.50 16.72
C ILE A 155 -0.27 -1.31 15.69
N TYR A 156 0.39 -1.97 14.75
CA TYR A 156 -0.29 -2.74 13.70
C TYR A 156 -1.21 -3.83 14.24
N GLN A 157 -0.82 -4.50 15.32
CA GLN A 157 -1.60 -5.56 15.97
C GLN A 157 -2.94 -5.09 16.57
N LYS A 158 -3.14 -3.78 16.75
CA LYS A 158 -4.41 -3.22 17.26
C LYS A 158 -5.52 -3.22 16.20
N PHE A 159 -5.17 -3.31 14.91
CA PHE A 159 -6.10 -3.09 13.81
C PHE A 159 -6.46 -4.39 13.09
N PRO A 160 -7.72 -4.55 12.63
CA PRO A 160 -8.19 -5.73 11.92
C PRO A 160 -7.73 -5.71 10.44
N MET A 161 -6.45 -5.47 10.20
CA MET A 161 -5.93 -5.44 8.84
C MET A 161 -5.97 -6.82 8.19
N LYS A 162 -6.27 -6.87 6.90
CA LYS A 162 -6.33 -8.13 6.16
C LYS A 162 -4.96 -8.73 5.88
N GLU A 163 -3.95 -7.88 5.78
CA GLU A 163 -2.62 -8.31 5.41
C GLU A 163 -1.58 -7.24 5.78
N LEU A 164 -0.48 -7.68 6.36
CA LEU A 164 0.70 -6.87 6.59
C LEU A 164 1.83 -7.36 5.69
N ILE A 165 2.25 -6.52 4.74
CA ILE A 165 3.33 -6.82 3.80
C ILE A 165 4.59 -6.12 4.30
N ILE A 166 5.58 -6.88 4.70
CA ILE A 166 6.79 -6.36 5.33
C ILE A 166 7.95 -6.39 4.35
N HIS A 167 8.55 -5.21 4.10
CA HIS A 167 9.89 -5.12 3.54
C HIS A 167 10.88 -5.04 4.70
N PRO A 168 11.59 -6.12 5.04
CA PRO A 168 12.40 -6.18 6.26
C PRO A 168 13.73 -5.44 6.11
N ARG A 169 13.65 -4.13 5.89
CA ARG A 169 14.74 -3.15 5.89
C ARG A 169 14.27 -1.84 6.50
N LEU A 170 15.20 -1.13 7.11
CA LEU A 170 14.99 0.25 7.56
C LEU A 170 14.88 1.21 6.36
N GLN A 171 14.29 2.38 6.59
CA GLN A 171 14.17 3.41 5.55
C GLN A 171 15.57 3.84 5.03
N LYS A 172 16.53 4.08 5.94
CA LYS A 172 17.90 4.53 5.61
C LYS A 172 18.67 3.54 4.74
N GLU A 173 18.35 2.27 4.80
CA GLU A 173 19.02 1.22 4.03
C GLU A 173 18.61 1.23 2.55
N GLY A 174 17.44 1.82 2.25
CA GLY A 174 16.91 1.83 0.89
C GLY A 174 16.71 0.41 0.35
N TYR A 175 17.52 0.01 -0.61
CA TYR A 175 17.55 -1.35 -1.19
C TYR A 175 18.90 -2.04 -1.02
N LYS A 176 19.77 -1.46 -0.18
CA LYS A 176 21.11 -1.98 0.09
C LYS A 176 21.11 -2.92 1.29
N GLY A 177 22.17 -3.68 1.43
CA GLY A 177 22.35 -4.59 2.57
C GLY A 177 21.46 -5.83 2.54
N THR A 178 21.59 -6.65 3.56
CA THR A 178 20.81 -7.88 3.76
C THR A 178 19.47 -7.55 4.42
N PRO A 179 18.35 -8.16 3.98
CA PRO A 179 17.09 -8.04 4.70
C PRO A 179 17.17 -8.63 6.11
N HIS A 180 16.55 -7.96 7.08
CA HIS A 180 16.45 -8.39 8.49
C HIS A 180 15.33 -9.41 8.66
N LEU A 181 15.59 -10.68 8.33
CA LEU A 181 14.57 -11.73 8.32
C LEU A 181 14.01 -12.05 9.70
N GLU A 182 14.76 -11.77 10.76
CA GLU A 182 14.32 -11.86 12.16
C GLU A 182 13.10 -10.98 12.42
N ALA A 183 13.08 -9.76 11.93
CA ALA A 183 11.92 -8.86 12.06
C ALA A 183 10.66 -9.40 11.35
N PHE A 184 10.86 -10.18 10.30
CA PHE A 184 9.74 -10.85 9.63
C PHE A 184 9.22 -12.05 10.45
N ALA A 185 10.09 -12.72 11.17
CA ALA A 185 9.71 -13.85 12.01
C ALA A 185 8.98 -13.43 13.31
N GLU A 186 9.17 -12.18 13.74
CA GLU A 186 8.49 -11.60 14.92
C GLU A 186 7.04 -11.20 14.63
N ALA A 187 6.67 -11.00 13.37
CA ALA A 187 5.35 -10.53 12.95
C ALA A 187 4.33 -11.66 12.81
#